data_5d5f9df2483ec2b37d067338b2c12372
#
_entry.id   5d5f9df2483ec2b37d067338b2c12372
#
_cell.length_a   1.000
_cell.length_b   1.000
_cell.length_c   1.000
_cell.angle_alpha   90.00
_cell.angle_beta   90.00
_cell.angle_gamma   90.00
#
_symmetry.space_group_name_H-M   'P 1'
#
loop_
_entity.id
_entity.type
_entity.pdbx_description
1 polymer ?
#
loop_
_entity_poly.entity_id
_entity_poly.type
_entity_poly.pdbx_seq_one_letter_code
_entity_poly.pdbx_strand_id
1 'polypeptide(L)'
;MHMEFDPKMEAIIEDQYKRGVVDLPARVIMLIGKLTYLERQHAKLEIEEDAIGHREEDFKRISAKKEKLENDIEDLDDDIAYLIYKIQKDAKNA
;
A
#
# COMPACT_ATOMS: atom_id res chain seq x y z
N MET A 1 -6.65 -7.74 16.56
CA MET A 1 -7.26 -6.47 16.14
C MET A 1 -6.77 -6.15 14.74
N HIS A 2 -7.67 -6.14 13.77
CA HIS A 2 -7.30 -5.83 12.39
C HIS A 2 -7.34 -4.32 12.21
N MET A 3 -6.18 -3.71 11.99
CA MET A 3 -6.14 -2.33 11.54
C MET A 3 -6.54 -2.31 10.07
N GLU A 4 -7.81 -2.01 9.81
CA GLU A 4 -8.26 -1.81 8.44
C GLU A 4 -7.74 -0.47 7.94
N PHE A 5 -7.21 -0.50 6.74
CA PHE A 5 -6.78 0.72 6.07
C PHE A 5 -8.01 1.58 5.76
N ASP A 6 -8.00 2.83 6.25
CA ASP A 6 -9.06 3.79 5.99
C ASP A 6 -8.48 4.94 5.14
N PRO A 7 -9.00 5.16 3.91
CA PRO A 7 -8.53 6.25 3.06
C PRO A 7 -8.62 7.63 3.71
N LYS A 8 -9.61 7.84 4.58
CA LYS A 8 -9.74 9.12 5.32
C LYS A 8 -8.61 9.30 6.31
N MET A 9 -8.23 8.23 7.02
CA MET A 9 -7.09 8.25 7.93
C MET A 9 -5.79 8.49 7.18
N GLU A 10 -5.62 7.87 6.02
CA GLU A 10 -4.44 8.10 5.17
C GLU A 10 -4.31 9.58 4.83
N ALA A 11 -5.39 10.21 4.36
CA ALA A 11 -5.38 11.62 3.98
C ALA A 11 -5.00 12.52 5.16
N ILE A 12 -5.52 12.24 6.36
CA ILE A 12 -5.22 12.99 7.57
C ILE A 12 -3.74 12.83 7.95
N ILE A 13 -3.22 11.62 7.94
CA ILE A 13 -1.83 11.33 8.31
C ILE A 13 -0.86 11.94 7.28
N GLU A 14 -1.17 11.88 6.00
CA GLU A 14 -0.37 12.51 4.95
C GLU A 14 -0.32 14.04 5.12
N ASP A 15 -1.46 14.66 5.42
CA ASP A 15 -1.51 16.09 5.69
C ASP A 15 -0.67 16.46 6.91
N GLN A 16 -0.80 15.71 7.99
CA GLN A 16 -0.01 15.92 9.20
C GLN A 16 1.49 15.71 8.96
N TYR A 17 1.83 14.72 8.15
CA TYR A 17 3.23 14.49 7.77
C TYR A 17 3.81 15.68 7.01
N LYS A 18 3.07 16.23 6.05
CA LYS A 18 3.49 17.42 5.29
C LYS A 18 3.68 18.63 6.18
N ARG A 19 2.92 18.72 7.27
CA ARG A 19 3.04 19.80 8.25
C ARG A 19 4.11 19.54 9.31
N GLY A 20 4.78 18.37 9.27
CA GLY A 20 5.81 18.00 10.23
C GLY A 20 5.29 17.57 11.59
N VAL A 21 4.00 17.25 11.70
CA VAL A 21 3.35 16.87 12.96
C VAL A 21 3.46 15.39 13.27
N VAL A 22 3.42 14.54 12.23
CA VAL A 22 3.51 13.07 12.37
C VAL A 22 4.93 12.61 12.15
N ASP A 23 5.46 11.77 13.04
CA ASP A 23 6.80 11.23 12.91
C ASP A 23 6.89 10.12 11.84
N LEU A 24 8.12 9.79 11.43
CA LEU A 24 8.36 8.79 10.40
C LEU A 24 7.88 7.38 10.78
N PRO A 25 8.09 6.90 12.03
CA PRO A 25 7.58 5.59 12.43
C PRO A 25 6.05 5.46 12.30
N ALA A 26 5.30 6.48 12.66
CA ALA A 26 3.84 6.46 12.51
C ALA A 26 3.43 6.36 11.05
N ARG A 27 4.13 7.07 10.17
CA ARG A 27 3.87 7.01 8.74
C ARG A 27 4.18 5.62 8.16
N VAL A 28 5.26 5.00 8.60
CA VAL A 28 5.62 3.63 8.16
C VAL A 28 4.52 2.64 8.55
N ILE A 29 4.01 2.72 9.78
CA ILE A 29 2.93 1.84 10.24
C ILE A 29 1.69 2.01 9.34
N MET A 30 1.33 3.24 9.03
CA MET A 30 0.19 3.53 8.14
C MET A 30 0.41 2.95 6.74
N LEU A 31 1.60 3.10 6.17
CA LEU A 31 1.92 2.58 4.84
C LEU A 31 1.94 1.06 4.81
N ILE A 32 2.38 0.41 5.88
CA ILE A 32 2.31 -1.06 6.00
C ILE A 32 0.85 -1.52 6.00
N GLY A 33 -0.04 -0.81 6.70
CA GLY A 33 -1.47 -1.08 6.66
C GLY A 33 -2.05 -0.94 5.25
N LYS A 34 -1.64 0.08 4.51
CA LYS A 34 -2.03 0.29 3.12
C LYS A 34 -1.53 -0.84 2.22
N LEU A 35 -0.28 -1.26 2.40
CA LEU A 35 0.31 -2.37 1.64
C LEU A 35 -0.49 -3.66 1.85
N THR A 36 -0.83 -3.98 3.09
CA THR A 36 -1.65 -5.15 3.41
C THR A 36 -3.01 -5.09 2.72
N TYR A 37 -3.63 -3.91 2.70
CA TYR A 37 -4.91 -3.70 2.02
C TYR A 37 -4.78 -3.96 0.52
N LEU A 38 -3.75 -3.41 -0.13
CA LEU A 38 -3.53 -3.60 -1.57
C LEU A 38 -3.23 -5.07 -1.91
N GLU A 39 -2.46 -5.76 -1.09
CA GLU A 39 -2.17 -7.19 -1.27
C GLU A 39 -3.46 -8.03 -1.19
N ARG A 40 -4.37 -7.69 -0.27
CA ARG A 40 -5.67 -8.35 -0.16
C ARG A 40 -6.54 -8.10 -1.39
N GLN A 41 -6.53 -6.88 -1.93
CA GLN A 41 -7.27 -6.58 -3.16
C GLN A 41 -6.72 -7.36 -4.35
N HIS A 42 -5.40 -7.49 -4.44
CA HIS A 42 -4.75 -8.30 -5.47
C HIS A 42 -5.15 -9.77 -5.36
N ALA A 43 -5.14 -10.34 -4.16
CA ALA A 43 -5.56 -11.72 -3.92
C ALA A 43 -7.02 -11.96 -4.33
N LYS A 44 -7.91 -11.01 -4.04
CA LYS A 44 -9.31 -11.10 -4.46
C LYS A 44 -9.45 -11.12 -5.99
N LEU A 45 -8.66 -10.31 -6.69
CA LEU A 45 -8.67 -10.29 -8.15
C LEU A 45 -8.16 -11.61 -8.75
N GLU A 46 -7.17 -12.24 -8.14
CA GLU A 46 -6.70 -13.57 -8.56
C GLU A 46 -7.79 -14.62 -8.43
N ILE A 47 -8.57 -14.59 -7.36
CA ILE A 47 -9.70 -15.48 -7.16
C ILE A 47 -10.78 -15.23 -8.22
N GLU A 48 -11.09 -13.96 -8.52
CA GLU A 48 -12.04 -13.60 -9.56
C GLU A 48 -11.58 -14.07 -10.94
N GLU A 49 -10.29 -13.90 -11.24
CA GLU A 49 -9.70 -14.34 -12.51
C GLU A 49 -9.87 -15.84 -12.71
N ASP A 50 -9.61 -16.64 -11.67
CA ASP A 50 -9.78 -18.08 -11.71
C ASP A 50 -11.26 -18.47 -11.89
N ALA A 51 -12.18 -17.74 -11.26
CA ALA A 51 -13.60 -18.00 -11.33
C ALA A 51 -14.23 -17.66 -12.69
N ILE A 52 -13.72 -16.64 -13.37
CA ILE A 52 -14.23 -16.16 -14.66
C ILE A 52 -13.81 -17.10 -15.81
N GLY A 53 -12.69 -17.79 -15.68
CA GLY A 53 -12.18 -18.69 -16.71
C GLY A 53 -11.75 -17.96 -17.97
N HIS A 54 -12.36 -18.29 -19.12
CA HIS A 54 -11.90 -17.79 -20.43
C HIS A 54 -12.72 -16.64 -21.01
N ARG A 55 -13.44 -15.89 -20.23
CA ARG A 55 -14.16 -14.69 -20.71
C ARG A 55 -13.17 -13.58 -20.97
N GLU A 56 -12.89 -13.33 -22.25
CA GLU A 56 -11.80 -12.45 -22.67
C GLU A 56 -11.93 -11.01 -22.17
N GLU A 57 -13.11 -10.42 -22.22
CA GLU A 57 -13.34 -9.03 -21.77
C GLU A 57 -13.13 -8.89 -20.27
N ASP A 58 -13.69 -9.81 -19.48
CA ASP A 58 -13.54 -9.81 -18.03
C ASP A 58 -12.10 -10.08 -17.62
N PHE A 59 -11.42 -10.98 -18.33
CA PHE A 59 -10.01 -11.28 -18.10
C PHE A 59 -9.13 -10.05 -18.31
N LYS A 60 -9.34 -9.31 -19.42
CA LYS A 60 -8.58 -8.08 -19.69
C LYS A 60 -8.80 -7.02 -18.62
N ARG A 61 -10.04 -6.84 -18.16
CA ARG A 61 -10.35 -5.88 -17.11
C ARG A 61 -9.67 -6.23 -15.80
N ILE A 62 -9.71 -7.49 -15.39
CA ILE A 62 -9.10 -7.96 -14.16
C ILE A 62 -7.57 -7.88 -14.26
N SER A 63 -6.99 -8.27 -15.40
CA SER A 63 -5.54 -8.17 -15.63
C SER A 63 -5.04 -6.73 -15.53
N ALA A 64 -5.78 -5.77 -16.08
CA ALA A 64 -5.43 -4.36 -15.98
C ALA A 64 -5.46 -3.86 -14.53
N LYS A 65 -6.46 -4.26 -13.75
CA LYS A 65 -6.56 -3.93 -12.33
C LYS A 65 -5.43 -4.55 -11.52
N LYS A 66 -5.09 -5.80 -11.79
CA LYS A 66 -3.98 -6.51 -11.14
C LYS A 66 -2.66 -5.80 -11.40
N GLU A 67 -2.40 -5.43 -12.66
CA GLU A 67 -1.18 -4.73 -13.04
C GLU A 67 -1.04 -3.40 -12.30
N LYS A 68 -2.13 -2.63 -12.22
CA LYS A 68 -2.12 -1.37 -11.49
C LYS A 68 -1.83 -1.59 -10.00
N LEU A 69 -2.45 -2.60 -9.38
CA LEU A 69 -2.19 -2.94 -7.99
C LEU A 69 -0.76 -3.39 -7.76
N GLU A 70 -0.20 -4.19 -8.66
CA GLU A 70 1.20 -4.64 -8.59
C GLU A 70 2.16 -3.45 -8.63
N ASN A 71 1.92 -2.48 -9.51
CA ASN A 71 2.71 -1.25 -9.58
C ASN A 71 2.57 -0.42 -8.30
N ASP A 72 1.36 -0.26 -7.79
CA ASP A 72 1.10 0.48 -6.56
C ASP A 72 1.77 -0.19 -5.35
N ILE A 73 1.73 -1.52 -5.28
CA ILE A 73 2.39 -2.31 -4.23
C ILE A 73 3.92 -2.12 -4.31
N GLU A 74 4.50 -2.20 -5.50
CA GLU A 74 5.94 -2.01 -5.70
C GLU A 74 6.39 -0.62 -5.27
N ASP A 75 5.67 0.42 -5.71
CA ASP A 75 5.96 1.80 -5.32
C ASP A 75 5.86 1.99 -3.81
N LEU A 76 4.86 1.40 -3.20
CA LEU A 76 4.64 1.49 -1.75
C LEU A 76 5.73 0.76 -0.97
N ASP A 77 6.16 -0.42 -1.42
CA ASP A 77 7.29 -1.14 -0.83
C ASP A 77 8.57 -0.29 -0.87
N ASP A 78 8.84 0.37 -1.99
CA ASP A 78 10.00 1.25 -2.13
C ASP A 78 9.93 2.44 -1.17
N ASP A 79 8.76 3.05 -1.03
CA ASP A 79 8.54 4.16 -0.10
C ASP A 79 8.76 3.72 1.35
N ILE A 80 8.23 2.56 1.72
CA ILE A 80 8.41 2.00 3.06
C ILE A 80 9.89 1.74 3.34
N ALA A 81 10.59 1.11 2.41
CA ALA A 81 12.01 0.81 2.54
C ALA A 81 12.84 2.09 2.70
N TYR A 82 12.53 3.12 1.92
CA TYR A 82 13.20 4.41 2.02
C TYR A 82 12.97 5.07 3.40
N LEU A 83 11.76 5.03 3.90
CA LEU A 83 11.44 5.62 5.21
C LEU A 83 12.12 4.87 6.34
N ILE A 84 12.17 3.55 6.28
CA ILE A 84 12.88 2.72 7.27
C ILE A 84 14.38 3.07 7.26
N TYR A 85 14.97 3.18 6.08
CA TYR A 85 16.37 3.59 5.92
C TYR A 85 16.61 4.94 6.58
N LYS A 86 15.74 5.91 6.33
CA LYS A 86 15.84 7.26 6.87
C LYS A 86 15.75 7.29 8.40
N ILE A 87 14.84 6.50 8.97
CA ILE A 87 14.70 6.35 10.41
C ILE A 87 15.98 5.79 11.03
N GLN A 88 16.55 4.75 10.43
CA GLN A 88 17.79 4.12 10.90
C GLN A 88 18.98 5.08 10.81
N LYS A 89 19.05 5.86 9.75
CA LYS A 89 20.10 6.86 9.54
C LYS A 89 20.01 7.96 10.61
N ASP A 90 18.82 8.47 10.87
CA ASP A 90 18.61 9.52 11.87
C ASP A 90 18.95 9.01 13.28
N ALA A 91 18.63 7.75 13.59
CA ALA A 91 18.95 7.13 14.86
C ALA A 91 20.47 7.01 15.08
N LYS A 92 21.24 6.74 14.02
CA LYS A 92 22.71 6.65 14.10
C LYS A 92 23.36 8.01 14.29
N ASN A 93 22.72 9.08 13.82
CA ASN A 93 23.25 10.43 13.89
C ASN A 93 22.79 11.20 15.13
N ALA A 94 21.97 10.58 15.96
CA ALA A 94 21.43 11.21 17.16
C ALA A 94 22.41 11.23 18.33
#